data_ee6d54986859874ce0b37fdda8c994e0
#
_entry.id   ee6d54986859874ce0b37fdda8c994e0
#
_cell.length_a   1.000
_cell.length_b   1.000
_cell.length_c   1.000
_cell.angle_alpha   90.00
_cell.angle_beta   90.00
_cell.angle_gamma   90.00
#
_symmetry.space_group_name_H-M   'P 1'
#
loop_
_entity.id
_entity.type
_entity.pdbx_description
1 polymer ?
#
loop_
_entity_poly.entity_id
_entity_poly.type
_entity_poly.pdbx_seq_one_letter_code
_entity_poly.pdbx_strand_id
1 'polypeptide(L)'
;TDKGVLLGLLGYAPDTVPIESVQQELDIIALDQRLKLMGVHDVAFSLKHDLILHRRQALAEHPNGMKFTAYDHADHVLVERKYLSVGGGFVVTVGMDTAPVLEAFNEVKYPFNSAKELLSICEKENISIAELMFANELTWRSAKDVRAELLKIWQVMQTCVARGCGINNPDATGYLPGGLNVKRRAAELYTQLTKNAERALADPLTVMDWVSLYAMATNEENAAGGRVVTAPTNGAAGVVPA
;
A
#
# COMPACT_ATOMS: atom_id res chain seq x y z
N THR A 1 -9.58 -7.08 -2.53
CA THR A 1 -9.59 -6.77 -3.99
C THR A 1 -10.81 -5.94 -4.35
N ASP A 2 -12.02 -6.37 -3.98
CA ASP A 2 -13.29 -5.67 -4.25
C ASP A 2 -13.29 -4.21 -3.78
N LYS A 3 -12.96 -3.96 -2.50
CA LYS A 3 -12.83 -2.59 -1.95
C LYS A 3 -11.87 -1.72 -2.76
N GLY A 4 -10.68 -2.25 -3.10
CA GLY A 4 -9.70 -1.50 -3.88
C GLY A 4 -10.18 -1.16 -5.29
N VAL A 5 -10.92 -2.07 -5.94
CA VAL A 5 -11.52 -1.81 -7.25
C VAL A 5 -12.55 -0.69 -7.18
N LEU A 6 -13.46 -0.74 -6.19
CA LEU A 6 -14.49 0.28 -6.02
C LEU A 6 -13.90 1.67 -5.72
N LEU A 7 -12.93 1.73 -4.80
CA LEU A 7 -12.24 2.98 -4.49
C LEU A 7 -11.49 3.55 -5.70
N GLY A 8 -10.86 2.68 -6.49
CA GLY A 8 -10.22 3.09 -7.75
C GLY A 8 -11.23 3.63 -8.77
N LEU A 9 -12.41 3.01 -8.90
CA LEU A 9 -13.49 3.50 -9.77
C LEU A 9 -14.05 4.84 -9.30
N LEU A 10 -14.10 5.09 -7.99
CA LEU A 10 -14.44 6.40 -7.42
C LEU A 10 -13.37 7.47 -7.69
N GLY A 11 -12.16 7.08 -8.14
CA GLY A 11 -11.06 7.99 -8.41
C GLY A 11 -10.07 8.15 -7.26
N TYR A 12 -10.17 7.36 -6.22
CA TYR A 12 -9.21 7.39 -5.10
C TYR A 12 -7.92 6.65 -5.45
N ALA A 13 -6.81 7.23 -5.00
CA ALA A 13 -5.51 6.56 -5.01
C ALA A 13 -5.15 6.05 -3.60
N PRO A 14 -4.32 4.99 -3.49
CA PRO A 14 -3.98 4.38 -2.20
C PRO A 14 -3.33 5.31 -1.18
N ASP A 15 -2.59 6.31 -1.65
CA ASP A 15 -1.88 7.30 -0.83
C ASP A 15 -2.77 8.47 -0.41
N THR A 16 -3.90 8.70 -1.08
CA THR A 16 -4.77 9.86 -0.85
C THR A 16 -6.14 9.53 -0.31
N VAL A 17 -6.58 8.25 -0.41
CA VAL A 17 -7.92 7.85 0.08
C VAL A 17 -8.09 8.17 1.58
N PRO A 18 -9.16 8.87 2.00
CA PRO A 18 -9.43 9.10 3.41
C PRO A 18 -9.93 7.80 4.06
N ILE A 19 -9.09 7.17 4.88
CA ILE A 19 -9.36 5.84 5.47
C ILE A 19 -10.67 5.82 6.26
N GLU A 20 -10.96 6.90 6.95
CA GLU A 20 -12.11 7.05 7.84
C GLU A 20 -13.45 7.00 7.10
N SER A 21 -13.49 7.42 5.83
CA SER A 21 -14.72 7.44 5.00
C SER A 21 -14.87 6.21 4.11
N VAL A 22 -13.86 5.36 3.99
CA VAL A 22 -13.87 4.20 3.07
C VAL A 22 -15.11 3.31 3.28
N GLN A 23 -15.42 2.96 4.52
CA GLN A 23 -16.56 2.07 4.77
C GLN A 23 -17.89 2.74 4.42
N GLN A 24 -18.05 4.03 4.73
CA GLN A 24 -19.24 4.82 4.39
C GLN A 24 -19.44 4.89 2.87
N GLU A 25 -18.39 5.16 2.10
CA GLU A 25 -18.45 5.18 0.62
C GLU A 25 -18.91 3.83 0.05
N LEU A 26 -18.37 2.73 0.58
CA LEU A 26 -18.75 1.39 0.14
C LEU A 26 -20.19 1.04 0.50
N ASP A 27 -20.66 1.47 1.66
CA ASP A 27 -22.05 1.26 2.11
C ASP A 27 -23.04 2.05 1.24
N ILE A 28 -22.68 3.27 0.84
CA ILE A 28 -23.47 4.09 -0.10
C ILE A 28 -23.63 3.37 -1.43
N ILE A 29 -22.53 2.86 -2.02
CA ILE A 29 -22.60 2.11 -3.29
C ILE A 29 -23.50 0.88 -3.14
N ALA A 30 -23.40 0.16 -2.03
CA ALA A 30 -24.19 -1.04 -1.78
C ALA A 30 -25.69 -0.74 -1.66
N LEU A 31 -26.05 0.37 -1.01
CA LEU A 31 -27.44 0.78 -0.77
C LEU A 31 -28.07 1.39 -2.02
N ASP A 32 -27.40 2.34 -2.64
CA ASP A 32 -27.93 3.12 -3.74
C ASP A 32 -27.84 2.41 -5.09
N GLN A 33 -27.05 1.33 -5.17
CA GLN A 33 -26.70 0.63 -6.41
C GLN A 33 -26.24 1.61 -7.51
N ARG A 34 -25.47 2.60 -7.09
CA ARG A 34 -24.88 3.62 -7.94
C ARG A 34 -23.43 3.86 -7.54
N LEU A 35 -22.62 4.23 -8.52
CA LEU A 35 -21.21 4.55 -8.33
C LEU A 35 -20.92 5.87 -9.05
N LYS A 36 -20.22 6.77 -8.37
CA LYS A 36 -19.78 8.03 -8.96
C LYS A 36 -18.40 7.85 -9.59
N LEU A 37 -18.37 7.38 -10.84
CA LEU A 37 -17.13 7.08 -11.56
C LEU A 37 -16.22 8.31 -11.62
N MET A 38 -14.97 8.13 -11.15
CA MET A 38 -13.96 9.20 -11.03
C MET A 38 -14.44 10.44 -10.26
N GLY A 39 -15.41 10.28 -9.37
CA GLY A 39 -16.01 11.39 -8.62
C GLY A 39 -16.89 12.34 -9.44
N VAL A 40 -17.15 12.08 -10.71
CA VAL A 40 -17.87 12.98 -11.63
C VAL A 40 -19.07 12.34 -12.31
N HIS A 41 -18.99 11.10 -12.79
CA HIS A 41 -20.07 10.45 -13.52
C HIS A 41 -20.85 9.48 -12.64
N ASP A 42 -22.13 9.76 -12.46
CA ASP A 42 -23.02 8.90 -11.71
C ASP A 42 -23.57 7.80 -12.61
N VAL A 43 -23.18 6.55 -12.35
CA VAL A 43 -23.57 5.37 -13.12
C VAL A 43 -24.30 4.36 -12.25
N ALA A 44 -25.26 3.63 -12.86
CA ALA A 44 -25.85 2.47 -12.22
C ALA A 44 -24.77 1.40 -12.00
N PHE A 45 -24.66 0.85 -10.79
CA PHE A 45 -23.65 -0.12 -10.46
C PHE A 45 -24.11 -1.06 -9.34
N SER A 46 -24.26 -2.32 -9.65
CA SER A 46 -24.65 -3.35 -8.70
C SER A 46 -23.46 -4.20 -8.30
N LEU A 47 -23.11 -4.22 -7.02
CA LEU A 47 -22.02 -5.06 -6.50
C LEU A 47 -22.17 -6.54 -6.88
N LYS A 48 -23.40 -7.02 -7.03
CA LYS A 48 -23.69 -8.41 -7.36
C LYS A 48 -23.52 -8.74 -8.84
N HIS A 49 -23.83 -7.78 -9.72
CA HIS A 49 -23.89 -8.01 -11.17
C HIS A 49 -22.72 -7.40 -11.92
N ASP A 50 -22.17 -6.29 -11.43
CA ASP A 50 -21.15 -5.53 -12.16
C ASP A 50 -19.73 -5.74 -11.59
N LEU A 51 -19.60 -6.32 -10.36
CA LEU A 51 -18.33 -6.71 -9.78
C LEU A 51 -18.22 -8.24 -9.66
N ILE A 52 -17.68 -8.87 -10.71
CA ILE A 52 -17.63 -10.33 -10.80
C ILE A 52 -16.21 -10.83 -10.43
N LEU A 53 -16.12 -11.59 -9.34
CA LEU A 53 -14.87 -12.23 -8.89
C LEU A 53 -14.82 -13.68 -9.40
N HIS A 54 -14.03 -13.91 -10.44
CA HIS A 54 -13.85 -15.23 -11.03
C HIS A 54 -12.89 -16.11 -10.21
N ARG A 55 -13.41 -16.92 -9.29
CA ARG A 55 -12.61 -17.75 -8.36
C ARG A 55 -11.88 -18.93 -9.03
N ARG A 56 -12.35 -19.37 -10.19
CA ARG A 56 -11.85 -20.58 -10.88
C ARG A 56 -11.43 -20.33 -12.32
N GLN A 57 -11.46 -19.09 -12.76
CA GLN A 57 -11.14 -18.72 -14.13
C GLN A 57 -10.21 -17.52 -14.13
N ALA A 58 -9.06 -17.68 -14.73
CA ALA A 58 -8.07 -16.60 -14.88
C ALA A 58 -8.15 -16.03 -16.31
N LEU A 59 -7.63 -14.83 -16.52
CA LEU A 59 -7.36 -14.32 -17.86
C LEU A 59 -6.24 -15.16 -18.49
N ALA A 60 -6.31 -15.35 -19.81
CA ALA A 60 -5.29 -16.12 -20.53
C ALA A 60 -3.91 -15.49 -20.44
N GLU A 61 -3.86 -14.17 -20.32
CA GLU A 61 -2.62 -13.38 -20.27
C GLU A 61 -1.91 -13.46 -18.90
N HIS A 62 -2.69 -13.52 -17.80
CA HIS A 62 -2.12 -13.56 -16.44
C HIS A 62 -3.18 -13.97 -15.41
N PRO A 63 -2.81 -14.79 -14.38
CA PRO A 63 -3.76 -15.20 -13.33
C PRO A 63 -4.28 -14.04 -12.47
N ASN A 64 -3.49 -12.99 -12.26
CA ASN A 64 -3.88 -11.79 -11.50
C ASN A 64 -4.30 -10.67 -12.46
N GLY A 65 -5.32 -10.93 -13.26
CA GLY A 65 -5.85 -9.98 -14.22
C GLY A 65 -7.22 -9.42 -13.85
N MET A 66 -7.47 -8.19 -14.27
CA MET A 66 -8.77 -7.54 -14.19
C MET A 66 -9.20 -7.07 -15.58
N LYS A 67 -10.50 -7.19 -15.87
CA LYS A 67 -11.12 -6.66 -17.07
C LYS A 67 -12.20 -5.66 -16.68
N PHE A 68 -12.13 -4.47 -17.27
CA PHE A 68 -13.15 -3.43 -17.12
C PHE A 68 -13.84 -3.25 -18.48
N THR A 69 -15.16 -3.20 -18.46
CA THR A 69 -15.97 -2.95 -19.63
C THR A 69 -16.99 -1.85 -19.31
N ALA A 70 -17.03 -0.81 -20.11
CA ALA A 70 -18.04 0.23 -20.01
C ALA A 70 -19.04 0.10 -21.16
N TYR A 71 -20.31 0.34 -20.86
CA TYR A 71 -21.42 0.22 -21.80
C TYR A 71 -22.13 1.56 -21.95
N ASP A 72 -22.79 1.75 -23.09
CA ASP A 72 -23.75 2.83 -23.28
C ASP A 72 -25.14 2.46 -22.73
N HIS A 73 -26.11 3.35 -22.88
CA HIS A 73 -27.50 3.12 -22.43
C HIS A 73 -28.24 2.02 -23.20
N ALA A 74 -27.69 1.55 -24.31
CA ALA A 74 -28.25 0.49 -25.15
C ALA A 74 -27.45 -0.82 -25.01
N ASP A 75 -26.63 -0.95 -23.96
CA ASP A 75 -25.76 -2.09 -23.65
C ASP A 75 -24.68 -2.37 -24.71
N HIS A 76 -24.33 -1.39 -25.55
CA HIS A 76 -23.18 -1.53 -26.41
C HIS A 76 -21.89 -1.22 -25.68
N VAL A 77 -20.86 -2.02 -25.94
CA VAL A 77 -19.53 -1.82 -25.37
C VAL A 77 -18.90 -0.53 -25.90
N LEU A 78 -18.67 0.43 -25.02
CA LEU A 78 -17.94 1.67 -25.33
C LEU A 78 -16.44 1.46 -25.25
N VAL A 79 -15.98 0.77 -24.20
CA VAL A 79 -14.56 0.50 -23.98
C VAL A 79 -14.38 -0.78 -23.16
N GLU A 80 -13.36 -1.56 -23.52
CA GLU A 80 -12.89 -2.69 -22.74
C GLU A 80 -11.39 -2.54 -22.52
N ARG A 81 -10.93 -2.74 -21.27
CA ARG A 81 -9.52 -2.72 -20.89
C ARG A 81 -9.20 -3.87 -19.95
N LYS A 82 -8.02 -4.46 -20.16
CA LYS A 82 -7.48 -5.50 -19.28
C LYS A 82 -6.22 -4.99 -18.60
N TYR A 83 -6.13 -5.22 -17.29
CA TYR A 83 -4.99 -4.86 -16.46
C TYR A 83 -4.46 -6.08 -15.76
N LEU A 84 -3.14 -6.22 -15.68
CA LEU A 84 -2.45 -7.36 -15.11
C LEU A 84 -1.60 -6.88 -13.93
N SER A 85 -1.80 -7.45 -12.74
CA SER A 85 -0.90 -7.23 -11.60
C SER A 85 0.26 -8.21 -11.69
N VAL A 86 1.43 -7.71 -12.06
CA VAL A 86 2.62 -8.53 -12.36
C VAL A 86 3.59 -8.66 -11.18
N GLY A 87 3.21 -8.12 -10.02
CA GLY A 87 4.01 -8.14 -8.79
C GLY A 87 4.70 -6.81 -8.51
N GLY A 88 5.18 -6.64 -7.26
CA GLY A 88 5.87 -5.42 -6.84
C GLY A 88 5.03 -4.12 -6.89
N GLY A 89 3.70 -4.23 -6.98
CA GLY A 89 2.80 -3.09 -7.15
C GLY A 89 2.62 -2.64 -8.61
N PHE A 90 3.32 -3.28 -9.55
CA PHE A 90 3.23 -2.92 -10.97
C PHE A 90 1.95 -3.47 -11.61
N VAL A 91 1.31 -2.60 -12.40
CA VAL A 91 0.13 -2.94 -13.21
C VAL A 91 0.44 -2.67 -14.67
N VAL A 92 0.20 -3.67 -15.50
CA VAL A 92 0.40 -3.62 -16.96
C VAL A 92 -0.95 -3.61 -17.67
N THR A 93 -1.12 -2.76 -18.66
CA THR A 93 -2.30 -2.74 -19.52
C THR A 93 -2.05 -3.63 -20.73
N VAL A 94 -2.94 -4.59 -21.00
CA VAL A 94 -2.83 -5.48 -22.17
C VAL A 94 -2.95 -4.66 -23.45
N GLY A 95 -2.01 -4.87 -24.38
CA GLY A 95 -1.97 -4.17 -25.66
C GLY A 95 -1.36 -2.77 -25.62
N MET A 96 -0.82 -2.33 -24.48
CA MET A 96 0.04 -1.15 -24.40
C MET A 96 1.50 -1.57 -24.23
N ASP A 97 2.38 -0.87 -24.91
CA ASP A 97 3.82 -1.09 -24.76
C ASP A 97 4.30 -0.55 -23.41
N THR A 98 4.88 -1.43 -22.59
CA THR A 98 5.38 -1.10 -21.24
C THR A 98 6.86 -0.76 -21.23
N ALA A 99 7.50 -0.76 -22.42
CA ALA A 99 8.92 -0.49 -22.57
C ALA A 99 9.40 0.85 -21.93
N PRO A 100 8.62 1.95 -21.95
CA PRO A 100 9.10 3.24 -21.42
C PRO A 100 9.46 3.23 -19.93
N VAL A 101 8.84 2.35 -19.12
CA VAL A 101 9.09 2.31 -17.66
C VAL A 101 10.45 1.67 -17.35
N LEU A 102 10.86 0.67 -18.11
CA LEU A 102 12.14 -0.02 -17.92
C LEU A 102 13.31 0.78 -18.50
N GLU A 103 13.11 1.52 -19.58
CA GLU A 103 14.14 2.37 -20.19
C GLU A 103 14.51 3.55 -19.28
N ALA A 104 13.57 4.13 -18.56
CA ALA A 104 13.83 5.21 -17.62
C ALA A 104 14.79 4.83 -16.47
N PHE A 105 14.88 3.54 -16.12
CA PHE A 105 15.81 3.09 -15.08
C PHE A 105 17.27 3.00 -15.55
N ASN A 106 17.54 3.01 -16.86
CA ASN A 106 18.88 2.93 -17.40
C ASN A 106 19.61 4.30 -17.44
N GLU A 107 18.89 5.39 -17.22
CA GLU A 107 19.43 6.77 -17.28
C GLU A 107 19.92 7.30 -15.93
N VAL A 108 19.85 6.50 -14.86
CA VAL A 108 20.27 6.92 -13.52
C VAL A 108 21.79 7.05 -13.44
N LYS A 109 22.27 7.93 -12.54
CA LYS A 109 23.71 8.20 -12.37
C LYS A 109 24.52 6.93 -12.00
N TYR A 110 23.95 6.05 -11.21
CA TYR A 110 24.59 4.81 -10.71
C TYR A 110 23.65 3.62 -10.97
N PRO A 111 23.59 3.11 -12.20
CA PRO A 111 22.77 1.93 -12.49
C PRO A 111 23.38 0.66 -11.85
N PHE A 112 22.52 -0.22 -11.34
CA PHE A 112 22.90 -1.52 -10.79
C PHE A 112 21.75 -2.52 -10.95
N ASN A 113 22.10 -3.81 -11.10
CA ASN A 113 21.15 -4.91 -11.25
C ASN A 113 21.30 -5.96 -10.14
N SER A 114 22.27 -5.79 -9.25
CA SER A 114 22.53 -6.70 -8.14
C SER A 114 23.09 -5.97 -6.93
N ALA A 115 22.92 -6.58 -5.74
CA ALA A 115 23.53 -6.06 -4.51
C ALA A 115 25.05 -6.00 -4.61
N LYS A 116 25.69 -6.94 -5.33
CA LYS A 116 27.13 -6.94 -5.55
C LYS A 116 27.58 -5.70 -6.34
N GLU A 117 26.87 -5.35 -7.41
CA GLU A 117 27.14 -4.14 -8.19
C GLU A 117 26.94 -2.89 -7.36
N LEU A 118 25.81 -2.81 -6.63
CA LEU A 118 25.52 -1.70 -5.73
C LEU A 118 26.65 -1.45 -4.73
N LEU A 119 27.10 -2.49 -4.03
CA LEU A 119 28.17 -2.40 -3.05
C LEU A 119 29.51 -2.01 -3.70
N SER A 120 29.83 -2.58 -4.87
CA SER A 120 31.03 -2.24 -5.63
C SER A 120 31.06 -0.77 -6.07
N ILE A 121 29.91 -0.20 -6.47
CA ILE A 121 29.80 1.22 -6.80
C ILE A 121 30.00 2.07 -5.54
N CYS A 122 29.34 1.71 -4.43
CA CYS A 122 29.48 2.43 -3.16
C CYS A 122 30.95 2.46 -2.69
N GLU A 123 31.65 1.35 -2.78
CA GLU A 123 33.07 1.24 -2.42
C GLU A 123 33.95 2.09 -3.34
N LYS A 124 33.76 1.97 -4.65
CA LYS A 124 34.54 2.72 -5.66
C LYS A 124 34.38 4.23 -5.53
N GLU A 125 33.14 4.70 -5.36
CA GLU A 125 32.80 6.12 -5.28
C GLU A 125 32.93 6.68 -3.84
N ASN A 126 33.21 5.83 -2.87
CA ASN A 126 33.28 6.13 -1.43
C ASN A 126 32.02 6.83 -0.92
N ILE A 127 30.86 6.29 -1.27
CA ILE A 127 29.53 6.79 -0.87
C ILE A 127 28.72 5.67 -0.20
N SER A 128 27.78 6.05 0.65
CA SER A 128 26.80 5.11 1.23
C SER A 128 25.74 4.71 0.21
N ILE A 129 25.02 3.61 0.49
CA ILE A 129 23.83 3.20 -0.28
C ILE A 129 22.80 4.31 -0.34
N ALA A 130 22.58 5.01 0.78
CA ALA A 130 21.63 6.12 0.85
C ALA A 130 22.02 7.29 -0.08
N GLU A 131 23.31 7.65 -0.12
CA GLU A 131 23.80 8.69 -1.03
C GLU A 131 23.71 8.26 -2.48
N LEU A 132 23.99 7.00 -2.80
CA LEU A 132 23.83 6.46 -4.14
C LEU A 132 22.36 6.53 -4.58
N MET A 133 21.45 6.04 -3.75
CA MET A 133 20.02 6.07 -4.05
C MET A 133 19.50 7.50 -4.19
N PHE A 134 19.93 8.39 -3.32
CA PHE A 134 19.59 9.80 -3.42
C PHE A 134 20.08 10.41 -4.73
N ALA A 135 21.31 10.11 -5.14
CA ALA A 135 21.87 10.59 -6.41
C ALA A 135 21.08 10.08 -7.63
N ASN A 136 20.60 8.83 -7.59
CA ASN A 136 19.75 8.27 -8.64
C ASN A 136 18.39 8.98 -8.71
N GLU A 137 17.76 9.26 -7.56
CA GLU A 137 16.49 9.99 -7.49
C GLU A 137 16.58 11.40 -8.07
N LEU A 138 17.76 12.05 -8.03
CA LEU A 138 17.97 13.37 -8.62
C LEU A 138 17.87 13.39 -10.15
N THR A 139 17.85 12.24 -10.80
CA THR A 139 17.60 12.13 -12.25
C THR A 139 16.20 12.63 -12.62
N TRP A 140 15.23 12.42 -11.75
CA TRP A 140 13.82 12.73 -12.04
C TRP A 140 13.25 13.89 -11.23
N ARG A 141 13.86 14.23 -10.10
CA ARG A 141 13.32 15.20 -9.14
C ARG A 141 14.39 16.09 -8.54
N SER A 142 13.99 17.27 -8.05
CA SER A 142 14.91 18.13 -7.31
C SER A 142 15.27 17.53 -5.94
N ALA A 143 16.43 17.87 -5.40
CA ALA A 143 16.86 17.42 -4.07
C ALA A 143 15.85 17.83 -2.96
N LYS A 144 15.16 18.96 -3.13
CA LYS A 144 14.12 19.43 -2.21
C LYS A 144 12.92 18.49 -2.26
N ASP A 145 12.47 18.11 -3.45
CA ASP A 145 11.30 17.27 -3.63
C ASP A 145 11.57 15.82 -3.15
N VAL A 146 12.76 15.28 -3.46
CA VAL A 146 13.17 13.95 -2.95
C VAL A 146 13.12 13.92 -1.43
N ARG A 147 13.68 14.94 -0.74
CA ARG A 147 13.63 14.99 0.73
C ARG A 147 12.21 15.13 1.26
N ALA A 148 11.40 15.98 0.62
CA ALA A 148 10.01 16.17 1.04
C ALA A 148 9.19 14.88 0.92
N GLU A 149 9.34 14.14 -0.19
CA GLU A 149 8.63 12.87 -0.38
C GLU A 149 9.11 11.77 0.57
N LEU A 150 10.41 11.67 0.84
CA LEU A 150 10.94 10.72 1.85
C LEU A 150 10.40 11.03 3.25
N LEU A 151 10.33 12.30 3.63
CA LEU A 151 9.76 12.71 4.92
C LEU A 151 8.26 12.43 4.99
N LYS A 152 7.53 12.61 3.89
CA LYS A 152 6.10 12.24 3.79
C LYS A 152 5.90 10.74 3.99
N ILE A 153 6.72 9.89 3.36
CA ILE A 153 6.71 8.44 3.55
C ILE A 153 6.95 8.09 5.03
N TRP A 154 7.97 8.68 5.63
CA TRP A 154 8.29 8.49 7.05
C TRP A 154 7.13 8.90 7.96
N GLN A 155 6.48 10.03 7.69
CA GLN A 155 5.31 10.48 8.46
C GLN A 155 4.15 9.48 8.37
N VAL A 156 3.92 8.89 7.20
CA VAL A 156 2.90 7.84 7.03
C VAL A 156 3.25 6.60 7.87
N MET A 157 4.51 6.17 7.90
CA MET A 157 4.97 5.06 8.74
C MET A 157 4.74 5.36 10.23
N GLN A 158 5.14 6.55 10.70
CA GLN A 158 4.92 6.97 12.09
C GLN A 158 3.44 6.98 12.46
N THR A 159 2.59 7.50 11.59
CA THR A 159 1.14 7.54 11.79
C THR A 159 0.56 6.12 11.85
N CYS A 160 1.01 5.23 10.98
CA CYS A 160 0.59 3.83 10.96
C CYS A 160 0.92 3.14 12.30
N VAL A 161 2.17 3.27 12.77
CA VAL A 161 2.60 2.71 14.07
C VAL A 161 1.80 3.30 15.22
N ALA A 162 1.63 4.63 15.26
CA ALA A 162 0.87 5.30 16.31
C ALA A 162 -0.58 4.79 16.38
N ARG A 163 -1.25 4.65 15.23
CA ARG A 163 -2.61 4.10 15.15
C ARG A 163 -2.67 2.65 15.62
N GLY A 164 -1.71 1.81 15.21
CA GLY A 164 -1.62 0.42 15.64
C GLY A 164 -1.36 0.27 17.15
N CYS A 165 -0.61 1.20 17.75
CA CYS A 165 -0.41 1.30 19.18
C CYS A 165 -1.62 1.87 19.96
N GLY A 166 -2.69 2.24 19.28
CA GLY A 166 -3.90 2.79 19.90
C GLY A 166 -3.83 4.28 20.19
N ILE A 167 -2.81 4.99 19.71
CA ILE A 167 -2.71 6.43 19.87
C ILE A 167 -3.72 7.09 18.94
N ASN A 168 -4.73 7.75 19.53
CA ASN A 168 -5.86 8.36 18.80
C ASN A 168 -6.65 7.38 17.90
N ASN A 169 -6.64 6.09 18.22
CA ASN A 169 -7.39 5.07 17.48
C ASN A 169 -8.10 4.11 18.45
N PRO A 170 -9.38 4.31 18.74
CA PRO A 170 -10.15 3.43 19.62
C PRO A 170 -10.29 2.01 19.06
N ASP A 171 -10.22 1.86 17.73
CA ASP A 171 -10.35 0.56 17.05
C ASP A 171 -9.07 -0.29 17.08
N ALA A 172 -8.00 0.21 17.71
CA ALA A 172 -6.75 -0.53 17.89
C ALA A 172 -6.86 -1.69 18.89
N THR A 173 -8.00 -1.84 19.55
CA THR A 173 -8.32 -2.93 20.48
C THR A 173 -9.33 -3.89 19.87
N GLY A 174 -9.51 -5.06 20.48
CA GLY A 174 -10.48 -6.04 20.01
C GLY A 174 -9.90 -7.00 18.97
N TYR A 175 -10.64 -7.27 17.91
CA TYR A 175 -10.28 -8.27 16.89
C TYR A 175 -10.09 -7.64 15.52
N LEU A 176 -9.18 -8.24 14.74
CA LEU A 176 -8.99 -7.87 13.34
C LEU A 176 -10.22 -8.24 12.51
N PRO A 177 -10.53 -7.49 11.44
CA PRO A 177 -11.60 -7.83 10.52
C PRO A 177 -11.41 -9.23 9.90
N GLY A 178 -12.54 -9.91 9.65
CA GLY A 178 -12.56 -11.24 9.01
C GLY A 178 -13.00 -12.35 9.95
N GLY A 179 -13.08 -13.58 9.45
CA GLY A 179 -13.65 -14.71 10.17
C GLY A 179 -12.69 -15.46 11.11
N LEU A 180 -11.44 -15.02 11.24
CA LEU A 180 -10.42 -15.76 12.01
C LEU A 180 -10.35 -15.36 13.50
N ASN A 181 -11.07 -14.34 13.92
CA ASN A 181 -11.07 -13.83 15.30
C ASN A 181 -9.67 -13.57 15.88
N VAL A 182 -8.78 -12.97 15.10
CA VAL A 182 -7.43 -12.65 15.54
C VAL A 182 -7.47 -11.39 16.43
N LYS A 183 -7.08 -11.54 17.70
CA LYS A 183 -7.04 -10.42 18.67
C LYS A 183 -5.91 -9.46 18.32
N ARG A 184 -6.18 -8.17 18.34
CA ARG A 184 -5.15 -7.10 18.28
C ARG A 184 -4.38 -7.06 19.59
N ARG A 185 -3.07 -6.90 19.54
CA ARG A 185 -2.15 -6.98 20.68
C ARG A 185 -1.23 -5.78 20.82
N ALA A 186 -1.02 -5.03 19.73
CA ALA A 186 -0.05 -3.93 19.73
C ALA A 186 -0.39 -2.85 20.74
N ALA A 187 -1.65 -2.42 20.83
CA ALA A 187 -2.08 -1.38 21.77
C ALA A 187 -1.91 -1.81 23.25
N GLU A 188 -2.16 -3.09 23.56
CA GLU A 188 -1.95 -3.65 24.89
C GLU A 188 -0.45 -3.70 25.23
N LEU A 189 0.39 -4.19 24.32
CA LEU A 189 1.83 -4.24 24.47
C LEU A 189 2.43 -2.83 24.64
N TYR A 190 1.99 -1.86 23.84
CA TYR A 190 2.39 -0.45 23.97
C TYR A 190 2.10 0.09 25.37
N THR A 191 0.89 -0.20 25.89
CA THR A 191 0.48 0.22 27.22
C THR A 191 1.36 -0.42 28.31
N GLN A 192 1.70 -1.70 28.15
CA GLN A 192 2.57 -2.41 29.10
C GLN A 192 4.00 -1.86 29.09
N LEU A 193 4.59 -1.63 27.93
CA LEU A 193 5.95 -1.11 27.80
C LEU A 193 6.07 0.32 28.33
N THR A 194 5.08 1.17 28.05
CA THR A 194 5.09 2.56 28.55
C THR A 194 4.89 2.67 30.06
N LYS A 195 4.04 1.81 30.64
CA LYS A 195 3.82 1.79 32.11
C LYS A 195 5.02 1.23 32.88
N ASN A 196 5.81 0.36 32.27
CA ASN A 196 6.93 -0.31 32.90
C ASN A 196 8.29 0.22 32.41
N ALA A 197 8.37 1.50 32.07
CA ALA A 197 9.58 2.12 31.51
C ALA A 197 10.85 1.92 32.40
N GLU A 198 10.70 1.89 33.74
CA GLU A 198 11.80 1.60 34.66
C GLU A 198 12.33 0.17 34.52
N ARG A 199 11.47 -0.80 34.21
CA ARG A 199 11.89 -2.18 33.95
C ARG A 199 12.69 -2.28 32.65
N ALA A 200 12.39 -1.45 31.67
CA ALA A 200 13.09 -1.39 30.39
C ALA A 200 14.56 -0.99 30.53
N LEU A 201 14.88 -0.22 31.59
CA LEU A 201 16.26 0.14 31.93
C LEU A 201 17.05 -1.01 32.55
N ALA A 202 16.38 -2.00 33.15
CA ALA A 202 16.99 -3.13 33.83
C ALA A 202 17.15 -4.37 32.91
N ASP A 203 16.36 -4.50 31.88
CA ASP A 203 16.35 -5.65 30.95
C ASP A 203 16.71 -5.23 29.52
N PRO A 204 17.91 -5.55 29.02
CA PRO A 204 18.33 -5.24 27.66
C PRO A 204 17.43 -5.85 26.58
N LEU A 205 16.70 -6.93 26.87
CA LEU A 205 15.80 -7.59 25.91
C LEU A 205 14.52 -6.79 25.66
N THR A 206 14.20 -5.81 26.49
CA THR A 206 13.05 -4.91 26.28
C THR A 206 13.15 -4.14 24.95
N VAL A 207 14.35 -3.92 24.42
CA VAL A 207 14.53 -3.34 23.07
C VAL A 207 13.85 -4.20 22.01
N MET A 208 13.90 -5.53 22.15
CA MET A 208 13.24 -6.45 21.21
C MET A 208 11.72 -6.38 21.29
N ASP A 209 11.18 -6.06 22.46
CA ASP A 209 9.73 -5.86 22.63
C ASP A 209 9.26 -4.60 21.88
N TRP A 210 10.05 -3.53 21.87
CA TRP A 210 9.75 -2.33 21.09
C TRP A 210 9.81 -2.58 19.59
N VAL A 211 10.82 -3.30 19.09
CA VAL A 211 10.91 -3.71 17.69
C VAL A 211 9.69 -4.57 17.29
N SER A 212 9.37 -5.55 18.13
CA SER A 212 8.21 -6.43 17.92
C SER A 212 6.89 -5.65 17.94
N LEU A 213 6.76 -4.67 18.84
CA LEU A 213 5.60 -3.79 18.94
C LEU A 213 5.38 -3.02 17.64
N TYR A 214 6.42 -2.38 17.10
CA TYR A 214 6.29 -1.54 15.90
C TYR A 214 5.94 -2.38 14.66
N ALA A 215 6.58 -3.54 14.50
CA ALA A 215 6.24 -4.51 13.46
C ALA A 215 4.79 -4.99 13.58
N MET A 216 4.36 -5.34 14.80
CA MET A 216 3.00 -5.81 15.08
C MET A 216 1.97 -4.71 14.85
N ALA A 217 2.21 -3.49 15.31
CA ALA A 217 1.33 -2.34 15.12
C ALA A 217 1.07 -2.08 13.63
N THR A 218 2.14 -2.10 12.81
CA THR A 218 2.03 -1.93 11.36
C THR A 218 1.25 -3.08 10.71
N ASN A 219 1.51 -4.33 11.09
CA ASN A 219 0.82 -5.48 10.51
C ASN A 219 -0.66 -5.54 10.91
N GLU A 220 -0.99 -5.15 12.13
CA GLU A 220 -2.38 -5.05 12.58
C GLU A 220 -3.15 -3.94 11.84
N GLU A 221 -2.53 -2.78 11.61
CA GLU A 221 -3.11 -1.72 10.78
C GLU A 221 -3.30 -2.17 9.32
N ASN A 222 -2.32 -2.88 8.75
CA ASN A 222 -2.46 -3.47 7.42
C ASN A 222 -3.67 -4.42 7.33
N ALA A 223 -3.83 -5.30 8.30
CA ALA A 223 -4.95 -6.24 8.36
C ALA A 223 -6.30 -5.57 8.62
N ALA A 224 -6.31 -4.46 9.35
CA ALA A 224 -7.50 -3.66 9.65
C ALA A 224 -7.94 -2.74 8.49
N GLY A 225 -7.14 -2.63 7.42
CA GLY A 225 -7.42 -1.75 6.28
C GLY A 225 -6.91 -0.33 6.48
N GLY A 226 -6.01 -0.11 7.44
CA GLY A 226 -5.29 1.15 7.63
C GLY A 226 -4.30 1.44 6.49
N ARG A 227 -3.80 2.67 6.45
CA ARG A 227 -2.78 3.07 5.47
C ARG A 227 -1.41 2.58 5.92
N VAL A 228 -0.74 1.81 5.07
CA VAL A 228 0.62 1.33 5.29
C VAL A 228 1.52 1.68 4.11
N VAL A 229 2.82 1.86 4.37
CA VAL A 229 3.82 1.94 3.32
C VAL A 229 4.28 0.53 2.99
N THR A 230 4.16 0.12 1.73
CA THR A 230 4.60 -1.21 1.28
C THR A 230 6.09 -1.21 0.95
N ALA A 231 6.81 -2.28 1.34
CA ALA A 231 8.23 -2.41 1.03
C ALA A 231 8.64 -3.89 0.92
N PRO A 232 8.70 -4.47 -0.24
CA PRO A 232 8.01 -4.26 -1.52
C PRO A 232 6.57 -4.82 -1.52
N THR A 233 6.13 -5.46 -0.43
CA THR A 233 4.79 -6.05 -0.26
C THR A 233 4.18 -5.62 1.07
N ASN A 234 2.85 -5.74 1.21
CA ASN A 234 2.17 -5.40 2.46
C ASN A 234 2.61 -6.31 3.63
N GLY A 235 2.97 -7.56 3.37
CA GLY A 235 3.46 -8.48 4.42
C GLY A 235 4.78 -8.04 5.06
N ALA A 236 5.63 -7.32 4.33
CA ALA A 236 6.90 -6.78 4.80
C ALA A 236 6.79 -5.34 5.35
N ALA A 237 5.61 -4.72 5.36
CA ALA A 237 5.42 -3.32 5.73
C ALA A 237 5.88 -3.00 7.17
N GLY A 238 5.90 -3.98 8.06
CA GLY A 238 6.38 -3.82 9.44
C GLY A 238 7.89 -3.81 9.61
N VAL A 239 8.67 -4.15 8.58
CA VAL A 239 10.14 -4.31 8.69
C VAL A 239 10.84 -2.95 8.81
N VAL A 240 10.46 -1.97 8.00
CA VAL A 240 11.12 -0.64 8.00
C VAL A 240 10.73 0.20 9.21
N PRO A 241 9.46 0.22 9.68
CA PRO A 241 9.09 0.95 10.90
C PRO A 241 9.61 0.34 12.19
N ALA A 242 9.95 -0.95 12.18
CA ALA A 242 10.51 -1.66 13.33
C ALA A 242 12.01 -1.43 13.48
#